data_bd590316a7375c038db55793a10588d7
#
_entry.id   bd590316a7375c038db55793a10588d7
#
_cell.length_a   1.000
_cell.length_b   1.000
_cell.length_c   1.000
_cell.angle_alpha   90.00
_cell.angle_beta   90.00
_cell.angle_gamma   90.00
#
_symmetry.space_group_name_H-M   'P 1'
#
loop_
_entity.id
_entity.type
_entity.pdbx_description
1 polymer ?
#
loop_
_entity_poly.entity_id
_entity_poly.type
_entity_poly.pdbx_seq_one_letter_code
_entity_poly.pdbx_strand_id
1 'polypeptide(L)'
;VLVAAFCFACKGILIKLAYQYQIGAISLVALRMLFSLPFYVFAAWRLSRQPANVRLTLPQWGYLSAMGIVGYYFASYFNFLGLVYITASLERVLLFIYPTFVLLMGAFFFRRRITALQYGALGLTYLGIVLAFVPNVEAGEQKDLFWGAFWVIVSGLVYAVYLVGSDRIIPVVGSQKFTSYAMIAATVPTLAHEVLQNGFTLFSFPAPVYTISLGMALFVTVLPTFMLAEGIKRVGSGNTSIIASIGPIFTIVLATVVLDEQIGLLQLAGTLLVLAGVVLVGWKGKK
;
A
#
# COMPACT_ATOMS: atom_id res chain seq x y z
N VAL A 1 7.78 13.93 -4.37
CA VAL A 1 7.70 12.48 -4.59
C VAL A 1 8.64 11.73 -3.65
N LEU A 2 9.95 12.05 -3.56
CA LEU A 2 10.90 11.35 -2.66
C LEU A 2 10.43 11.37 -1.19
N VAL A 3 9.98 12.52 -0.67
CA VAL A 3 9.43 12.62 0.69
C VAL A 3 8.20 11.73 0.86
N ALA A 4 7.32 11.66 -0.14
CA ALA A 4 6.18 10.75 -0.09
C ALA A 4 6.61 9.27 -0.08
N ALA A 5 7.63 8.91 -0.87
CA ALA A 5 8.19 7.55 -0.88
C ALA A 5 8.81 7.18 0.48
N PHE A 6 9.53 8.09 1.10
CA PHE A 6 10.06 7.92 2.46
C PHE A 6 8.93 7.74 3.48
N CYS A 7 7.91 8.59 3.44
CA CYS A 7 6.74 8.47 4.31
C CYS A 7 6.05 7.10 4.16
N PHE A 8 5.85 6.62 2.93
CA PHE A 8 5.29 5.29 2.71
C PHE A 8 6.22 4.16 3.17
N ALA A 9 7.53 4.36 3.14
CA ALA A 9 8.49 3.39 3.65
C ALA A 9 8.39 3.20 5.18
N CYS A 10 8.02 4.25 5.91
CA CYS A 10 7.82 4.19 7.36
C CYS A 10 6.61 3.31 7.76
N LYS A 11 5.71 2.94 6.84
CA LYS A 11 4.48 2.19 7.15
C LYS A 11 4.76 0.89 7.91
N GLY A 12 5.57 0.02 7.35
CA GLY A 12 5.89 -1.28 7.96
C GLY A 12 6.54 -1.14 9.33
N ILE A 13 7.41 -0.15 9.48
CA ILE A 13 8.11 0.15 10.73
C ILE A 13 7.11 0.54 11.82
N LEU A 14 6.22 1.50 11.55
CA LEU A 14 5.22 1.95 12.51
C LEU A 14 4.21 0.85 12.87
N ILE A 15 3.87 -0.03 11.92
CA ILE A 15 3.03 -1.20 12.19
C ILE A 15 3.73 -2.14 13.16
N LYS A 16 5.00 -2.48 12.91
CA LYS A 16 5.78 -3.36 13.80
C LYS A 16 5.96 -2.75 15.20
N LEU A 17 6.20 -1.47 15.31
CA LEU A 17 6.25 -0.77 16.60
C LEU A 17 4.91 -0.82 17.34
N ALA A 18 3.79 -0.67 16.63
CA ALA A 18 2.48 -0.76 17.25
C ALA A 18 2.18 -2.20 17.74
N TYR A 19 2.61 -3.23 17.01
CA TYR A 19 2.42 -4.63 17.40
C TYR A 19 3.15 -5.03 18.68
N GLN A 20 4.17 -4.30 19.08
CA GLN A 20 4.82 -4.49 20.39
C GLN A 20 3.85 -4.26 21.57
N TYR A 21 2.77 -3.51 21.35
CA TYR A 21 1.69 -3.27 22.33
C TYR A 21 0.50 -4.23 22.19
N GLN A 22 0.68 -5.35 21.48
CA GLN A 22 -0.31 -6.41 21.30
C GLN A 22 -1.63 -5.93 20.66
N ILE A 23 -1.60 -4.85 19.88
CA ILE A 23 -2.75 -4.41 19.10
C ILE A 23 -2.98 -5.34 17.90
N GLY A 24 -4.24 -5.70 17.64
CA GLY A 24 -4.64 -6.50 16.49
C GLY A 24 -4.52 -5.72 15.16
N ALA A 25 -4.37 -6.45 14.06
CA ALA A 25 -4.24 -5.85 12.72
C ALA A 25 -5.43 -4.97 12.36
N ILE A 26 -6.67 -5.42 12.62
CA ILE A 26 -7.87 -4.65 12.30
C ILE A 26 -8.01 -3.39 13.16
N SER A 27 -7.67 -3.48 14.46
CA SER A 27 -7.71 -2.34 15.37
C SER A 27 -6.73 -1.25 14.96
N LEU A 28 -5.52 -1.63 14.51
CA LEU A 28 -4.52 -0.68 14.04
C LEU A 28 -4.94 -0.03 12.71
N VAL A 29 -5.54 -0.79 11.77
CA VAL A 29 -6.12 -0.23 10.54
C VAL A 29 -7.26 0.71 10.87
N ALA A 30 -8.14 0.36 11.83
CA ALA A 30 -9.29 1.17 12.25
C ALA A 30 -8.84 2.50 12.88
N LEU A 31 -7.88 2.50 13.80
CA LEU A 31 -7.32 3.72 14.37
C LEU A 31 -6.69 4.62 13.30
N ARG A 32 -5.89 4.05 12.39
CA ARG A 32 -5.31 4.79 11.28
C ARG A 32 -6.38 5.44 10.39
N MET A 33 -7.44 4.70 10.06
CA MET A 33 -8.55 5.21 9.26
C MET A 33 -9.33 6.30 10.01
N LEU A 34 -9.63 6.08 11.28
CA LEU A 34 -10.34 7.03 12.13
C LEU A 34 -9.60 8.36 12.25
N PHE A 35 -8.29 8.33 12.51
CA PHE A 35 -7.48 9.55 12.64
C PHE A 35 -7.24 10.25 11.29
N SER A 36 -7.25 9.53 10.17
CA SER A 36 -7.15 10.16 8.85
C SER A 36 -8.49 10.70 8.32
N LEU A 37 -9.62 10.20 8.82
CA LEU A 37 -10.96 10.56 8.35
C LEU A 37 -11.25 12.08 8.35
N PRO A 38 -10.95 12.86 9.41
CA PRO A 38 -11.23 14.29 9.41
C PRO A 38 -10.57 15.04 8.24
N PHE A 39 -9.33 14.64 7.89
CA PHE A 39 -8.58 15.27 6.80
C PHE A 39 -9.20 14.97 5.44
N TYR A 40 -9.65 13.73 5.22
CA TYR A 40 -10.32 13.36 3.97
C TYR A 40 -11.72 13.93 3.85
N VAL A 41 -12.47 14.03 4.97
CA VAL A 41 -13.77 14.74 5.01
C VAL A 41 -13.57 16.22 4.67
N PHE A 42 -12.59 16.88 5.27
CA PHE A 42 -12.26 18.28 4.96
C PHE A 42 -11.86 18.46 3.48
N ALA A 43 -11.00 17.57 2.96
CA ALA A 43 -10.60 17.61 1.55
C ALA A 43 -11.80 17.39 0.62
N ALA A 44 -12.65 16.40 0.90
CA ALA A 44 -13.87 16.13 0.13
C ALA A 44 -14.83 17.33 0.14
N TRP A 45 -15.05 17.94 1.32
CA TRP A 45 -15.88 19.14 1.47
C TRP A 45 -15.31 20.32 0.66
N ARG A 46 -14.01 20.60 0.75
CA ARG A 46 -13.34 21.66 -0.02
C ARG A 46 -13.47 21.44 -1.52
N LEU A 47 -13.21 20.20 -1.99
CA LEU A 47 -13.28 19.85 -3.41
C LEU A 47 -14.71 19.91 -3.95
N SER A 48 -15.72 19.56 -3.12
CA SER A 48 -17.13 19.62 -3.54
C SER A 48 -17.65 21.04 -3.75
N ARG A 49 -16.99 22.04 -3.15
CA ARG A 49 -17.34 23.46 -3.30
C ARG A 49 -16.65 24.16 -4.48
N GLN A 50 -15.74 23.48 -5.17
CA GLN A 50 -15.06 24.07 -6.34
C GLN A 50 -16.03 24.17 -7.54
N PRO A 51 -15.96 25.25 -8.35
CA PRO A 51 -16.81 25.40 -9.54
C PRO A 51 -16.65 24.25 -10.56
N ALA A 52 -15.44 23.67 -10.64
CA ALA A 52 -15.12 22.53 -11.50
C ALA A 52 -15.53 21.16 -10.91
N ASN A 53 -16.37 21.15 -9.87
CA ASN A 53 -16.80 19.92 -9.23
C ASN A 53 -17.69 19.06 -10.13
N VAL A 54 -17.20 17.91 -10.58
CA VAL A 54 -17.98 16.93 -11.36
C VAL A 54 -18.98 16.23 -10.43
N ARG A 55 -20.29 16.34 -10.76
CA ARG A 55 -21.33 15.59 -10.05
C ARG A 55 -21.32 14.14 -10.50
N LEU A 56 -21.22 13.22 -9.54
CA LEU A 56 -21.24 11.78 -9.80
C LEU A 56 -22.67 11.25 -9.82
N THR A 57 -22.94 10.33 -10.72
CA THR A 57 -24.16 9.53 -10.73
C THR A 57 -24.15 8.48 -9.60
N LEU A 58 -25.30 7.94 -9.23
CA LEU A 58 -25.38 6.92 -8.19
C LEU A 58 -24.53 5.66 -8.49
N PRO A 59 -24.51 5.12 -9.73
CA PRO A 59 -23.58 4.02 -10.09
C PRO A 59 -22.11 4.38 -9.95
N GLN A 60 -21.71 5.61 -10.29
CA GLN A 60 -20.33 6.08 -10.11
C GLN A 60 -19.95 6.18 -8.65
N TRP A 61 -20.86 6.63 -7.77
CA TRP A 61 -20.66 6.61 -6.32
C TRP A 61 -20.47 5.20 -5.79
N GLY A 62 -21.33 4.24 -6.21
CA GLY A 62 -21.19 2.84 -5.85
C GLY A 62 -19.86 2.25 -6.29
N TYR A 63 -19.45 2.52 -7.54
CA TYR A 63 -18.17 2.04 -8.07
C TYR A 63 -16.96 2.63 -7.33
N LEU A 64 -16.96 3.95 -7.09
CA LEU A 64 -15.92 4.64 -6.32
C LEU A 64 -15.78 4.06 -4.92
N SER A 65 -16.92 3.89 -4.23
CA SER A 65 -16.95 3.33 -2.87
C SER A 65 -16.44 1.88 -2.84
N ALA A 66 -16.85 1.06 -3.81
CA ALA A 66 -16.37 -0.31 -3.94
C ALA A 66 -14.85 -0.37 -4.16
N MET A 67 -14.30 0.46 -5.06
CA MET A 67 -12.86 0.56 -5.26
C MET A 67 -12.13 1.05 -4.01
N GLY A 68 -12.71 2.01 -3.28
CA GLY A 68 -12.17 2.48 -2.00
C GLY A 68 -12.10 1.36 -0.97
N ILE A 69 -13.18 0.60 -0.80
CA ILE A 69 -13.24 -0.55 0.12
C ILE A 69 -12.20 -1.60 -0.26
N VAL A 70 -12.10 -1.96 -1.55
CA VAL A 70 -11.11 -2.93 -2.03
C VAL A 70 -9.68 -2.45 -1.73
N GLY A 71 -9.34 -1.21 -2.11
CA GLY A 71 -7.96 -0.71 -2.02
C GLY A 71 -7.50 -0.29 -0.63
N TYR A 72 -8.39 0.34 0.16
CA TYR A 72 -7.99 0.92 1.44
C TYR A 72 -8.42 0.11 2.67
N TYR A 73 -9.49 -0.70 2.57
CA TYR A 73 -9.85 -1.62 3.64
C TYR A 73 -9.23 -3.00 3.42
N PHE A 74 -9.65 -3.76 2.42
CA PHE A 74 -9.19 -5.15 2.24
C PHE A 74 -7.67 -5.23 2.00
N ALA A 75 -7.12 -4.45 1.08
CA ALA A 75 -5.69 -4.50 0.80
C ALA A 75 -4.87 -4.09 2.03
N SER A 76 -5.30 -3.06 2.78
CA SER A 76 -4.62 -2.67 4.01
C SER A 76 -4.73 -3.73 5.10
N TYR A 77 -5.92 -4.28 5.32
CA TYR A 77 -6.13 -5.30 6.34
C TYR A 77 -5.26 -6.53 6.11
N PHE A 78 -5.26 -7.08 4.90
CA PHE A 78 -4.41 -8.23 4.56
C PHE A 78 -2.91 -7.91 4.67
N ASN A 79 -2.50 -6.70 4.30
CA ASN A 79 -1.12 -6.27 4.45
C ASN A 79 -0.70 -6.18 5.93
N PHE A 80 -1.53 -5.59 6.78
CA PHE A 80 -1.28 -5.51 8.22
C PHE A 80 -1.28 -6.89 8.86
N LEU A 81 -2.21 -7.76 8.45
CA LEU A 81 -2.26 -9.15 8.91
C LEU A 81 -0.99 -9.91 8.53
N GLY A 82 -0.47 -9.72 7.32
CA GLY A 82 0.81 -10.30 6.91
C GLY A 82 1.99 -9.85 7.77
N LEU A 83 2.02 -8.56 8.12
CA LEU A 83 3.07 -7.99 8.97
C LEU A 83 3.05 -8.49 10.44
N VAL A 84 2.00 -9.19 10.87
CA VAL A 84 2.03 -9.90 12.14
C VAL A 84 3.11 -11.00 12.12
N TYR A 85 3.27 -11.66 10.97
CA TYR A 85 4.05 -12.89 10.81
C TYR A 85 5.44 -12.69 10.19
N ILE A 86 5.65 -11.63 9.39
CA ILE A 86 6.90 -11.41 8.68
C ILE A 86 7.51 -10.04 9.00
N THR A 87 8.80 -9.86 8.67
CA THR A 87 9.52 -8.59 8.86
C THR A 87 9.02 -7.49 7.93
N ALA A 88 9.27 -6.23 8.30
CA ALA A 88 8.88 -5.08 7.48
C ALA A 88 9.65 -5.04 6.16
N SER A 89 10.92 -5.47 6.17
CA SER A 89 11.77 -5.57 4.99
C SER A 89 11.25 -6.61 4.01
N LEU A 90 10.88 -7.81 4.50
CA LEU A 90 10.37 -8.89 3.66
C LEU A 90 8.98 -8.55 3.08
N GLU A 91 8.09 -7.99 3.90
CA GLU A 91 6.77 -7.48 3.44
C GLU A 91 6.95 -6.55 2.25
N ARG A 92 7.88 -5.63 2.35
CA ARG A 92 8.10 -4.63 1.31
C ARG A 92 8.54 -5.24 -0.01
N VAL A 93 9.41 -6.25 0.03
CA VAL A 93 9.85 -6.98 -1.17
C VAL A 93 8.71 -7.79 -1.78
N LEU A 94 7.98 -8.55 -0.96
CA LEU A 94 6.86 -9.37 -1.40
C LEU A 94 5.72 -8.53 -2.00
N LEU A 95 5.44 -7.35 -1.43
CA LEU A 95 4.38 -6.48 -1.93
C LEU A 95 4.62 -6.06 -3.38
N PHE A 96 5.89 -5.98 -3.83
CA PHE A 96 6.23 -5.67 -5.23
C PHE A 96 5.79 -6.73 -6.25
N ILE A 97 5.11 -7.79 -5.83
CA ILE A 97 4.40 -8.71 -6.74
C ILE A 97 3.17 -8.04 -7.40
N TYR A 98 2.61 -6.96 -6.80
CA TYR A 98 1.38 -6.34 -7.32
C TYR A 98 1.46 -5.86 -8.78
N PRO A 99 2.60 -5.36 -9.33
CA PRO A 99 2.68 -4.99 -10.74
C PRO A 99 2.47 -6.17 -11.69
N THR A 100 2.85 -7.38 -11.26
CA THR A 100 2.55 -8.60 -12.01
C THR A 100 1.06 -8.81 -12.14
N PHE A 101 0.32 -8.69 -11.04
CA PHE A 101 -1.12 -8.81 -11.06
C PHE A 101 -1.77 -7.74 -11.94
N VAL A 102 -1.27 -6.49 -11.89
CA VAL A 102 -1.74 -5.41 -12.78
C VAL A 102 -1.50 -5.75 -14.25
N LEU A 103 -0.32 -6.28 -14.61
CA LEU A 103 -0.02 -6.71 -15.98
C LEU A 103 -0.91 -7.86 -16.44
N LEU A 104 -1.09 -8.89 -15.60
CA LEU A 104 -1.94 -10.04 -15.91
C LEU A 104 -3.40 -9.61 -16.08
N MET A 105 -3.92 -8.75 -15.20
CA MET A 105 -5.26 -8.18 -15.35
C MET A 105 -5.38 -7.33 -16.62
N GLY A 106 -4.34 -6.54 -16.94
CA GLY A 106 -4.28 -5.78 -18.18
C GLY A 106 -4.33 -6.67 -19.43
N ALA A 107 -3.62 -7.78 -19.42
CA ALA A 107 -3.64 -8.76 -20.50
C ALA A 107 -4.99 -9.48 -20.60
N PHE A 108 -5.54 -9.92 -19.49
CA PHE A 108 -6.79 -10.71 -19.46
C PHE A 108 -8.03 -9.85 -19.75
N PHE A 109 -8.21 -8.73 -19.04
CA PHE A 109 -9.43 -7.91 -19.15
C PHE A 109 -9.39 -6.91 -20.30
N PHE A 110 -8.20 -6.42 -20.68
CA PHE A 110 -8.04 -5.40 -21.73
C PHE A 110 -7.34 -5.93 -22.98
N ARG A 111 -7.07 -7.25 -23.03
CA ARG A 111 -6.38 -7.92 -24.16
C ARG A 111 -5.07 -7.26 -24.56
N ARG A 112 -4.39 -6.62 -23.60
CA ARG A 112 -3.07 -6.00 -23.82
C ARG A 112 -2.02 -7.09 -23.98
N ARG A 113 -1.19 -7.01 -25.01
CA ARG A 113 -0.07 -7.95 -25.19
C ARG A 113 1.04 -7.62 -24.20
N ILE A 114 1.50 -8.64 -23.48
CA ILE A 114 2.69 -8.51 -22.62
C ILE A 114 3.90 -8.54 -23.53
N THR A 115 4.78 -7.56 -23.41
CA THR A 115 6.01 -7.47 -24.24
C THR A 115 7.12 -8.38 -23.68
N ALA A 116 8.09 -8.77 -24.51
CA ALA A 116 9.25 -9.56 -24.08
C ALA A 116 10.03 -8.88 -22.92
N LEU A 117 10.12 -7.54 -22.94
CA LEU A 117 10.73 -6.79 -21.85
C LEU A 117 9.97 -6.95 -20.53
N GLN A 118 8.63 -6.96 -20.58
CA GLN A 118 7.81 -7.17 -19.40
C GLN A 118 7.95 -8.60 -18.85
N TYR A 119 8.06 -9.61 -19.71
CA TYR A 119 8.39 -10.98 -19.27
C TYR A 119 9.76 -11.03 -18.59
N GLY A 120 10.78 -10.40 -19.16
CA GLY A 120 12.12 -10.32 -18.53
C GLY A 120 12.08 -9.59 -17.19
N ALA A 121 11.33 -8.49 -17.10
CA ALA A 121 11.15 -7.73 -15.86
C ALA A 121 10.42 -8.55 -14.79
N LEU A 122 9.40 -9.34 -15.16
CA LEU A 122 8.73 -10.28 -14.27
C LEU A 122 9.69 -11.35 -13.75
N GLY A 123 10.47 -11.98 -14.66
CA GLY A 123 11.49 -12.97 -14.29
C GLY A 123 12.48 -12.42 -13.26
N LEU A 124 12.97 -11.18 -13.48
CA LEU A 124 13.86 -10.50 -12.55
C LEU A 124 13.21 -10.24 -11.18
N THR A 125 11.96 -9.80 -11.18
CA THR A 125 11.19 -9.57 -9.96
C THR A 125 10.98 -10.85 -9.16
N TYR A 126 10.59 -11.96 -9.82
CA TYR A 126 10.40 -13.23 -9.14
C TYR A 126 11.70 -13.82 -8.60
N LEU A 127 12.79 -13.74 -9.39
CA LEU A 127 14.11 -14.16 -8.92
C LEU A 127 14.50 -13.35 -7.66
N GLY A 128 14.28 -12.04 -7.68
CA GLY A 128 14.56 -11.19 -6.55
C GLY A 128 13.71 -11.52 -5.31
N ILE A 129 12.43 -11.83 -5.48
CA ILE A 129 11.55 -12.27 -4.39
C ILE A 129 12.03 -13.58 -3.79
N VAL A 130 12.40 -14.57 -4.62
CA VAL A 130 12.91 -15.85 -4.14
C VAL A 130 14.21 -15.65 -3.35
N LEU A 131 15.16 -14.88 -3.87
CA LEU A 131 16.42 -14.60 -3.16
C LEU A 131 16.21 -13.86 -1.84
N ALA A 132 15.23 -12.98 -1.75
CA ALA A 132 14.90 -12.29 -0.50
C ALA A 132 14.17 -13.19 0.50
N PHE A 133 13.44 -14.21 0.03
CA PHE A 133 12.61 -15.08 0.86
C PHE A 133 13.38 -16.26 1.46
N VAL A 134 14.30 -16.87 0.69
CA VAL A 134 15.04 -18.08 1.07
C VAL A 134 15.77 -17.95 2.42
N PRO A 135 16.52 -16.88 2.72
CA PRO A 135 17.20 -16.75 4.01
C PRO A 135 16.27 -16.78 5.21
N ASN A 136 15.05 -16.27 5.05
CA ASN A 136 14.03 -16.26 6.11
C ASN A 136 13.45 -17.67 6.37
N VAL A 137 13.43 -18.54 5.35
CA VAL A 137 13.03 -19.93 5.50
C VAL A 137 14.12 -20.72 6.24
N GLU A 138 15.38 -20.51 5.86
CA GLU A 138 16.53 -21.23 6.46
C GLU A 138 16.78 -20.83 7.91
N ALA A 139 16.57 -19.56 8.25
CA ALA A 139 16.77 -19.08 9.61
C ALA A 139 15.78 -19.67 10.62
N GLY A 140 14.63 -20.20 10.16
CA GLY A 140 13.62 -20.80 11.02
C GLY A 140 13.02 -19.86 12.09
N GLU A 141 13.40 -18.60 12.05
CA GLU A 141 13.11 -17.60 13.07
C GLU A 141 11.66 -17.09 13.02
N GLN A 142 10.99 -17.25 11.88
CA GLN A 142 9.64 -16.73 11.68
C GLN A 142 8.63 -17.86 11.64
N LYS A 143 8.00 -18.05 12.80
CA LYS A 143 6.83 -18.92 12.93
C LYS A 143 5.77 -18.39 11.97
N ASP A 144 5.21 -19.25 11.13
CA ASP A 144 4.16 -18.89 10.18
C ASP A 144 4.59 -17.94 9.03
N LEU A 145 5.89 -17.95 8.65
CA LEU A 145 6.44 -17.18 7.54
C LEU A 145 5.56 -17.27 6.26
N PHE A 146 5.10 -18.47 5.92
CA PHE A 146 4.25 -18.71 4.76
C PHE A 146 2.88 -18.04 4.88
N TRP A 147 2.30 -17.99 6.08
CA TRP A 147 1.05 -17.27 6.33
C TRP A 147 1.22 -15.76 6.14
N GLY A 148 2.33 -15.20 6.63
CA GLY A 148 2.64 -13.80 6.43
C GLY A 148 2.82 -13.46 4.95
N ALA A 149 3.59 -14.29 4.22
CA ALA A 149 3.78 -14.13 2.79
C ALA A 149 2.45 -14.25 2.01
N PHE A 150 1.61 -15.23 2.35
CA PHE A 150 0.29 -15.42 1.75
C PHE A 150 -0.57 -14.15 1.89
N TRP A 151 -0.68 -13.59 3.08
CA TRP A 151 -1.51 -12.39 3.30
C TRP A 151 -0.96 -11.17 2.57
N VAL A 152 0.36 -11.00 2.49
CA VAL A 152 0.97 -9.91 1.72
C VAL A 152 0.71 -10.08 0.22
N ILE A 153 0.80 -11.31 -0.32
CA ILE A 153 0.51 -11.58 -1.73
C ILE A 153 -0.97 -11.32 -2.03
N VAL A 154 -1.88 -11.76 -1.16
CA VAL A 154 -3.33 -11.47 -1.28
C VAL A 154 -3.57 -9.95 -1.23
N SER A 155 -2.91 -9.23 -0.33
CA SER A 155 -2.95 -7.77 -0.30
C SER A 155 -2.51 -7.16 -1.62
N GLY A 156 -1.40 -7.64 -2.20
CA GLY A 156 -0.90 -7.20 -3.52
C GLY A 156 -1.90 -7.44 -4.64
N LEU A 157 -2.57 -8.60 -4.64
CA LEU A 157 -3.62 -8.93 -5.61
C LEU A 157 -4.81 -7.98 -5.49
N VAL A 158 -5.32 -7.79 -4.28
CA VAL A 158 -6.46 -6.89 -3.98
C VAL A 158 -6.10 -5.44 -4.34
N TYR A 159 -4.87 -5.02 -4.05
CA TYR A 159 -4.38 -3.70 -4.43
C TYR A 159 -4.27 -3.53 -5.96
N ALA A 160 -3.89 -4.58 -6.69
CA ALA A 160 -3.89 -4.56 -8.15
C ALA A 160 -5.31 -4.40 -8.73
N VAL A 161 -6.33 -5.09 -8.14
CA VAL A 161 -7.74 -4.88 -8.51
C VAL A 161 -8.15 -3.42 -8.31
N TYR A 162 -7.79 -2.83 -7.16
CA TYR A 162 -8.03 -1.42 -6.88
C TYR A 162 -7.37 -0.51 -7.93
N LEU A 163 -6.09 -0.72 -8.26
CA LEU A 163 -5.39 0.12 -9.23
C LEU A 163 -6.05 0.05 -10.61
N VAL A 164 -6.29 -1.17 -11.12
CA VAL A 164 -6.92 -1.37 -12.44
C VAL A 164 -8.35 -0.84 -12.49
N GLY A 165 -9.11 -1.04 -11.40
CA GLY A 165 -10.47 -0.53 -11.29
C GLY A 165 -10.51 1.00 -11.20
N SER A 166 -9.59 1.60 -10.47
CA SER A 166 -9.53 3.06 -10.26
C SER A 166 -9.19 3.83 -11.53
N ASP A 167 -8.43 3.23 -12.46
CA ASP A 167 -8.08 3.85 -13.75
C ASP A 167 -9.32 4.27 -14.58
N ARG A 168 -10.48 3.67 -14.33
CA ARG A 168 -11.73 4.02 -15.03
C ARG A 168 -12.40 5.27 -14.48
N ILE A 169 -12.29 5.54 -13.20
CA ILE A 169 -13.04 6.62 -12.54
C ILE A 169 -12.18 7.83 -12.19
N ILE A 170 -10.88 7.64 -11.94
CA ILE A 170 -9.96 8.74 -11.64
C ILE A 170 -9.93 9.82 -12.73
N PRO A 171 -9.91 9.50 -14.04
CA PRO A 171 -9.96 10.52 -15.10
C PRO A 171 -11.23 11.37 -15.07
N VAL A 172 -12.34 10.81 -14.59
CA VAL A 172 -13.65 11.50 -14.52
C VAL A 172 -13.72 12.45 -13.33
N VAL A 173 -13.25 12.01 -12.15
CA VAL A 173 -13.46 12.76 -10.90
C VAL A 173 -12.23 13.47 -10.37
N GLY A 174 -11.07 13.15 -10.92
CA GLY A 174 -9.77 13.61 -10.42
C GLY A 174 -9.26 12.78 -9.24
N SER A 175 -7.93 12.63 -9.13
CA SER A 175 -7.30 11.75 -8.14
C SER A 175 -7.57 12.18 -6.70
N GLN A 176 -7.52 13.47 -6.39
CA GLN A 176 -7.73 13.97 -5.03
C GLN A 176 -9.16 13.72 -4.53
N LYS A 177 -10.16 13.97 -5.39
CA LYS A 177 -11.55 13.72 -5.07
C LYS A 177 -11.82 12.24 -4.91
N PHE A 178 -11.35 11.43 -5.87
CA PHE A 178 -11.44 9.98 -5.79
C PHE A 178 -10.86 9.46 -4.47
N THR A 179 -9.62 9.81 -4.14
CA THR A 179 -8.94 9.33 -2.93
C THR A 179 -9.69 9.74 -1.65
N SER A 180 -10.14 10.99 -1.57
CA SER A 180 -10.86 11.48 -0.39
C SER A 180 -12.14 10.69 -0.13
N TYR A 181 -12.98 10.51 -1.15
CA TYR A 181 -14.22 9.75 -0.99
C TYR A 181 -13.98 8.23 -0.84
N ALA A 182 -12.98 7.68 -1.51
CA ALA A 182 -12.60 6.27 -1.38
C ALA A 182 -12.14 5.94 0.05
N MET A 183 -11.35 6.83 0.67
CA MET A 183 -10.91 6.70 2.07
C MET A 183 -12.08 6.80 3.05
N ILE A 184 -13.01 7.75 2.84
CA ILE A 184 -14.22 7.87 3.64
C ILE A 184 -15.07 6.60 3.54
N ALA A 185 -15.30 6.10 2.32
CA ALA A 185 -16.08 4.89 2.09
C ALA A 185 -15.44 3.65 2.72
N ALA A 186 -14.10 3.53 2.68
CA ALA A 186 -13.37 2.42 3.28
C ALA A 186 -13.37 2.46 4.82
N THR A 187 -13.47 3.64 5.42
CA THR A 187 -13.49 3.77 6.88
C THR A 187 -14.71 3.08 7.50
N VAL A 188 -15.86 3.14 6.85
CA VAL A 188 -17.12 2.56 7.38
C VAL A 188 -16.99 1.05 7.60
N PRO A 189 -16.68 0.20 6.60
CA PRO A 189 -16.53 -1.24 6.81
C PRO A 189 -15.34 -1.58 7.69
N THR A 190 -14.28 -0.75 7.72
CA THR A 190 -13.14 -0.96 8.63
C THR A 190 -13.57 -0.86 10.09
N LEU A 191 -14.28 0.22 10.44
CA LEU A 191 -14.79 0.41 11.80
C LEU A 191 -15.87 -0.62 12.16
N ALA A 192 -16.74 -0.98 11.22
CA ALA A 192 -17.73 -2.03 11.43
C ALA A 192 -17.05 -3.38 11.72
N HIS A 193 -16.02 -3.75 10.95
CA HIS A 193 -15.25 -4.98 11.18
C HIS A 193 -14.58 -4.97 12.57
N GLU A 194 -13.95 -3.86 12.95
CA GLU A 194 -13.35 -3.71 14.28
C GLU A 194 -14.37 -3.93 15.40
N VAL A 195 -15.53 -3.26 15.31
CA VAL A 195 -16.58 -3.39 16.32
C VAL A 195 -17.16 -4.81 16.37
N LEU A 196 -17.32 -5.46 15.23
CA LEU A 196 -17.84 -6.84 15.17
C LEU A 196 -16.84 -7.86 15.74
N GLN A 197 -15.54 -7.64 15.56
CA GLN A 197 -14.52 -8.58 16.01
C GLN A 197 -14.10 -8.34 17.45
N ASN A 198 -13.95 -7.08 17.87
CA ASN A 198 -13.35 -6.69 19.14
C ASN A 198 -14.28 -5.87 20.04
N GLY A 199 -15.52 -5.59 19.61
CA GLY A 199 -16.45 -4.72 20.34
C GLY A 199 -15.96 -3.27 20.36
N PHE A 200 -16.12 -2.59 21.49
CA PHE A 200 -15.72 -1.17 21.66
C PHE A 200 -14.35 -1.01 22.31
N THR A 201 -13.43 -2.00 22.14
CA THR A 201 -12.09 -1.97 22.76
C THR A 201 -11.13 -1.00 22.09
N LEU A 202 -11.51 -0.37 20.97
CA LEU A 202 -10.67 0.54 20.19
C LEU A 202 -10.06 1.70 21.01
N PHE A 203 -10.70 2.08 22.09
CA PHE A 203 -10.27 3.15 22.98
C PHE A 203 -9.60 2.67 24.28
N SER A 204 -9.31 1.37 24.39
CA SER A 204 -8.73 0.75 25.60
C SER A 204 -7.21 0.47 25.50
N PHE A 205 -6.57 0.87 24.40
CA PHE A 205 -5.15 0.67 24.17
C PHE A 205 -4.30 1.70 24.94
N PRO A 206 -3.02 1.39 25.22
CA PRO A 206 -2.11 2.33 25.87
C PRO A 206 -1.80 3.54 24.95
N ALA A 207 -1.48 4.68 25.56
CA ALA A 207 -1.23 5.96 24.86
C ALA A 207 -0.26 5.88 23.65
N PRO A 208 0.85 5.10 23.69
CA PRO A 208 1.75 4.95 22.55
C PRO A 208 1.07 4.43 21.28
N VAL A 209 0.06 3.56 21.40
CA VAL A 209 -0.69 3.04 20.25
C VAL A 209 -1.41 4.16 19.50
N TYR A 210 -2.03 5.09 20.23
CA TYR A 210 -2.72 6.23 19.61
C TYR A 210 -1.74 7.20 18.96
N THR A 211 -0.59 7.46 19.59
CA THR A 211 0.46 8.32 19.02
C THR A 211 1.03 7.73 17.74
N ILE A 212 1.33 6.43 17.73
CA ILE A 212 1.79 5.72 16.54
C ILE A 212 0.72 5.75 15.45
N SER A 213 -0.54 5.45 15.80
CA SER A 213 -1.66 5.45 14.86
C SER A 213 -1.94 6.85 14.27
N LEU A 214 -1.82 7.90 15.07
CA LEU A 214 -1.90 9.29 14.60
C LEU A 214 -0.75 9.62 13.66
N GLY A 215 0.48 9.23 14.02
CA GLY A 215 1.65 9.32 13.16
C GLY A 215 1.44 8.60 11.82
N MET A 216 0.90 7.39 11.84
CA MET A 216 0.54 6.64 10.64
C MET A 216 -0.52 7.36 9.81
N ALA A 217 -1.57 7.91 10.44
CA ALA A 217 -2.61 8.65 9.75
C ALA A 217 -2.04 9.88 9.04
N LEU A 218 -1.21 10.66 9.70
CA LEU A 218 -0.66 11.91 9.15
C LEU A 218 0.49 11.66 8.17
N PHE A 219 1.55 10.97 8.61
CA PHE A 219 2.81 10.87 7.88
C PHE A 219 2.83 9.72 6.86
N VAL A 220 2.04 8.67 7.05
CA VAL A 220 2.04 7.51 6.14
C VAL A 220 0.78 7.44 5.28
N THR A 221 -0.27 8.18 5.63
CA THR A 221 -1.52 8.13 4.88
C THR A 221 -1.87 9.48 4.26
N VAL A 222 -2.17 10.51 5.05
CA VAL A 222 -2.69 11.80 4.54
C VAL A 222 -1.61 12.56 3.74
N LEU A 223 -0.49 12.85 4.39
CA LEU A 223 0.58 13.67 3.79
C LEU A 223 1.12 13.07 2.48
N PRO A 224 1.57 11.79 2.45
CA PRO A 224 2.14 11.24 1.22
C PRO A 224 1.13 11.09 0.10
N THR A 225 -0.15 10.87 0.40
CA THR A 225 -1.20 10.79 -0.62
C THR A 225 -1.34 12.10 -1.38
N PHE A 226 -1.41 13.24 -0.68
CA PHE A 226 -1.50 14.55 -1.32
C PHE A 226 -0.18 14.94 -2.02
N MET A 227 0.97 14.64 -1.42
CA MET A 227 2.28 14.89 -2.04
C MET A 227 2.50 14.05 -3.30
N LEU A 228 2.00 12.81 -3.33
CA LEU A 228 2.08 11.96 -4.51
C LEU A 228 1.18 12.49 -5.63
N ALA A 229 -0.05 12.88 -5.29
CA ALA A 229 -0.98 13.50 -6.25
C ALA A 229 -0.40 14.78 -6.89
N GLU A 230 0.23 15.65 -6.09
CA GLU A 230 0.93 16.83 -6.58
C GLU A 230 2.17 16.47 -7.41
N GLY A 231 2.91 15.43 -7.01
CA GLY A 231 4.03 14.88 -7.79
C GLY A 231 3.58 14.41 -9.18
N ILE A 232 2.50 13.63 -9.26
CA ILE A 232 1.92 13.17 -10.54
C ILE A 232 1.54 14.35 -11.43
N LYS A 233 0.95 15.40 -10.85
CA LYS A 233 0.57 16.62 -11.58
C LYS A 233 1.79 17.34 -12.17
N ARG A 234 2.92 17.39 -11.46
CA ARG A 234 4.13 18.14 -11.88
C ARG A 234 5.04 17.38 -12.83
N VAL A 235 5.29 16.09 -12.54
CA VAL A 235 6.30 15.30 -13.28
C VAL A 235 5.71 14.11 -14.03
N GLY A 236 4.40 13.90 -13.96
CA GLY A 236 3.69 12.79 -14.59
C GLY A 236 3.75 11.49 -13.79
N SER A 237 2.83 10.56 -14.07
CA SER A 237 2.71 9.29 -13.35
C SER A 237 3.93 8.39 -13.53
N GLY A 238 4.49 8.31 -14.72
CA GLY A 238 5.67 7.47 -15.01
C GLY A 238 6.90 7.88 -14.20
N ASN A 239 7.27 9.17 -14.21
CA ASN A 239 8.41 9.65 -13.44
C ASN A 239 8.15 9.54 -11.92
N THR A 240 6.90 9.77 -11.50
CA THR A 240 6.50 9.61 -10.10
C THR A 240 6.66 8.16 -9.63
N SER A 241 6.27 7.17 -10.44
CA SER A 241 6.47 5.74 -10.14
C SER A 241 7.94 5.36 -10.02
N ILE A 242 8.79 5.83 -10.95
CA ILE A 242 10.23 5.56 -10.90
C ILE A 242 10.86 6.13 -9.62
N ILE A 243 10.51 7.38 -9.28
CA ILE A 243 11.04 8.00 -8.05
C ILE A 243 10.51 7.28 -6.79
N ALA A 244 9.24 6.87 -6.80
CA ALA A 244 8.63 6.17 -5.67
C ALA A 244 9.18 4.75 -5.46
N SER A 245 9.75 4.12 -6.49
CA SER A 245 10.34 2.78 -6.39
C SER A 245 11.61 2.71 -5.51
N ILE A 246 12.15 3.84 -5.06
CA ILE A 246 13.19 3.90 -4.02
C ILE A 246 12.68 3.47 -2.61
N GLY A 247 11.35 3.39 -2.44
CA GLY A 247 10.71 3.06 -1.16
C GLY A 247 11.29 1.84 -0.43
N PRO A 248 11.55 0.69 -1.07
CA PRO A 248 12.17 -0.47 -0.42
C PRO A 248 13.52 -0.19 0.22
N ILE A 249 14.36 0.63 -0.40
CA ILE A 249 15.66 1.00 0.16
C ILE A 249 15.44 1.76 1.48
N PHE A 250 14.54 2.73 1.51
CA PHE A 250 14.19 3.42 2.74
C PHE A 250 13.62 2.48 3.81
N THR A 251 12.76 1.52 3.41
CA THR A 251 12.19 0.56 4.36
C THR A 251 13.28 -0.33 4.97
N ILE A 252 14.22 -0.84 4.17
CA ILE A 252 15.33 -1.65 4.66
C ILE A 252 16.20 -0.86 5.65
N VAL A 253 16.61 0.35 5.30
CA VAL A 253 17.41 1.20 6.19
C VAL A 253 16.67 1.47 7.49
N LEU A 254 15.40 1.82 7.43
CA LEU A 254 14.60 2.07 8.63
C LEU A 254 14.37 0.81 9.46
N ALA A 255 14.14 -0.34 8.82
CA ALA A 255 13.95 -1.62 9.51
C ALA A 255 15.22 -2.04 10.26
N THR A 256 16.38 -1.87 9.64
CA THR A 256 17.67 -2.13 10.31
C THR A 256 17.92 -1.19 11.49
N VAL A 257 17.66 0.13 11.30
CA VAL A 257 17.98 1.12 12.33
C VAL A 257 16.98 1.17 13.48
N VAL A 258 15.68 0.94 13.19
CA VAL A 258 14.59 1.14 14.17
C VAL A 258 14.08 -0.18 14.77
N LEU A 259 14.11 -1.26 13.98
CA LEU A 259 13.59 -2.58 14.39
C LEU A 259 14.68 -3.61 14.64
N ASP A 260 15.97 -3.23 14.46
CA ASP A 260 17.13 -4.13 14.55
C ASP A 260 17.00 -5.36 13.62
N GLU A 261 16.27 -5.22 12.48
CA GLU A 261 16.16 -6.27 11.48
C GLU A 261 17.53 -6.55 10.84
N GLN A 262 17.98 -7.80 10.90
CA GLN A 262 19.23 -8.22 10.25
C GLN A 262 18.97 -8.52 8.77
N ILE A 263 19.58 -7.75 7.90
CA ILE A 263 19.43 -7.90 6.45
C ILE A 263 20.63 -8.64 5.87
N GLY A 264 20.41 -9.87 5.43
CA GLY A 264 21.43 -10.67 4.77
C GLY A 264 21.75 -10.17 3.34
N LEU A 265 22.95 -10.52 2.84
CA LEU A 265 23.37 -10.15 1.47
C LEU A 265 22.40 -10.67 0.40
N LEU A 266 21.86 -11.88 0.55
CA LEU A 266 20.87 -12.44 -0.37
C LEU A 266 19.57 -11.64 -0.40
N GLN A 267 19.10 -11.19 0.75
CA GLN A 267 17.90 -10.35 0.84
C GLN A 267 18.14 -8.97 0.19
N LEU A 268 19.31 -8.39 0.39
CA LEU A 268 19.70 -7.14 -0.27
C LEU A 268 19.78 -7.31 -1.79
N ALA A 269 20.47 -8.36 -2.27
CA ALA A 269 20.55 -8.68 -3.68
C ALA A 269 19.17 -8.93 -4.31
N GLY A 270 18.31 -9.70 -3.62
CA GLY A 270 16.93 -9.93 -4.01
C GLY A 270 16.13 -8.64 -4.14
N THR A 271 16.27 -7.73 -3.17
CA THR A 271 15.61 -6.42 -3.21
C THR A 271 16.05 -5.59 -4.41
N LEU A 272 17.35 -5.55 -4.71
CA LEU A 272 17.88 -4.83 -5.88
C LEU A 272 17.35 -5.41 -7.20
N LEU A 273 17.23 -6.73 -7.30
CA LEU A 273 16.64 -7.38 -8.48
C LEU A 273 15.15 -7.05 -8.64
N VAL A 274 14.39 -7.06 -7.54
CA VAL A 274 12.97 -6.64 -7.56
C VAL A 274 12.85 -5.20 -8.04
N LEU A 275 13.67 -4.29 -7.51
CA LEU A 275 13.69 -2.88 -7.92
C LEU A 275 14.02 -2.72 -9.41
N ALA A 276 15.04 -3.44 -9.89
CA ALA A 276 15.40 -3.43 -11.31
C ALA A 276 14.23 -3.92 -12.19
N GLY A 277 13.57 -5.00 -11.79
CA GLY A 277 12.40 -5.53 -12.49
C GLY A 277 11.24 -4.51 -12.55
N VAL A 278 10.91 -3.88 -11.43
CA VAL A 278 9.85 -2.86 -11.36
C VAL A 278 10.17 -1.63 -12.23
N VAL A 279 11.41 -1.15 -12.20
CA VAL A 279 11.86 -0.02 -13.03
C VAL A 279 11.77 -0.39 -14.52
N LEU A 280 12.15 -1.60 -14.91
CA LEU A 280 12.06 -2.08 -16.29
C LEU A 280 10.59 -2.16 -16.77
N VAL A 281 9.64 -2.58 -15.92
CA VAL A 281 8.20 -2.53 -16.25
C VAL A 281 7.74 -1.11 -16.49
N GLY A 282 8.18 -0.15 -15.66
CA GLY A 282 7.81 1.25 -15.75
C GLY A 282 8.46 2.03 -16.91
N TRP A 283 9.63 1.58 -17.39
CA TRP A 283 10.44 2.31 -18.38
C TRP A 283 9.74 2.47 -19.75
N LYS A 284 8.89 1.54 -20.17
CA LYS A 284 8.22 1.56 -21.48
C LYS A 284 6.92 2.35 -21.56
N GLY A 285 6.62 3.22 -20.61
CA GLY A 285 5.49 4.15 -20.71
C GLY A 285 5.67 5.32 -21.70
N LYS A 286 6.79 5.38 -22.45
CA LYS A 286 7.04 6.39 -23.46
C LYS A 286 7.06 5.77 -24.86
N LYS A 287 5.89 5.50 -25.43
CA LYS A 287 5.64 5.57 -26.88
C LYS A 287 4.25 6.12 -27.11
#